data_54d24096db874ab0c28fabe1183b06d4
#
_entry.id   54d24096db874ab0c28fabe1183b06d4
#
_cell.length_a   1.000
_cell.length_b   1.000
_cell.length_c   1.000
_cell.angle_alpha   90.00
_cell.angle_beta   90.00
_cell.angle_gamma   90.00
#
_symmetry.space_group_name_H-M   'P 1'
#
loop_
_entity.id
_entity.type
_entity.pdbx_description
1 polymer ?
#
loop_
_entity_poly.entity_id
_entity_poly.type
_entity_poly.pdbx_seq_one_letter_code
_entity_poly.pdbx_strand_id
1 'polypeptide(L)'
;MGGAYGIRAIPFVVARSMANDERRALLDATFGVVCESARCSDERRETLEEVIQLAVELAREGREGRKIGTLFVVGDVDNVLEQSRSLLLDPLYGHPSDVLHVGRPELRETIKEFAQLDGAFVLDDNGTFVSAGRFVDVDVNAPENFFPGLGTRHAAAASISRTTGAISIAVSQSSVVRVFAAGKLRAEIIPELFLLSKERLFTPTPEIRELPEAGVTLAVAGDEAA
;
A
#
# COMPACT_ATOMS: atom_id res chain seq x y z
N MET A 1 34.40 -8.83 15.32
CA MET A 1 34.23 -7.98 14.12
C MET A 1 32.73 -7.84 13.91
N GLY A 2 32.19 -6.73 14.36
CA GLY A 2 30.74 -6.46 14.29
C GLY A 2 30.40 -5.80 12.97
N GLY A 3 29.66 -6.49 12.10
CA GLY A 3 29.08 -5.90 10.90
C GLY A 3 27.86 -5.06 11.27
N ALA A 4 27.99 -3.75 11.18
CA ALA A 4 26.87 -2.84 11.30
C ALA A 4 25.95 -3.02 10.10
N TYR A 5 24.79 -3.60 10.29
CA TYR A 5 23.69 -3.54 9.32
C TYR A 5 23.23 -2.07 9.24
N GLY A 6 23.71 -1.39 8.22
CA GLY A 6 23.23 -0.05 7.89
C GLY A 6 21.78 -0.13 7.43
N ILE A 7 20.87 0.13 8.33
CA ILE A 7 19.48 0.45 7.99
C ILE A 7 19.56 1.79 7.25
N ARG A 8 19.53 1.75 5.91
CA ARG A 8 19.29 2.95 5.13
C ARG A 8 17.89 3.43 5.53
N ALA A 9 17.82 4.60 6.14
CA ALA A 9 16.57 5.26 6.45
C ALA A 9 15.70 5.29 5.18
N ILE A 10 14.54 4.66 5.25
CA ILE A 10 13.50 4.83 4.23
C ILE A 10 13.11 6.30 4.31
N PRO A 11 13.11 7.05 3.21
CA PRO A 11 12.73 8.45 3.26
C PRO A 11 11.27 8.54 3.75
N PHE A 12 11.12 9.01 4.97
CA PHE A 12 9.82 9.32 5.55
C PHE A 12 9.39 10.66 4.94
N VAL A 13 8.43 10.61 4.04
CA VAL A 13 7.96 11.82 3.35
C VAL A 13 6.82 12.42 4.16
N VAL A 14 7.10 13.54 4.82
CA VAL A 14 6.10 14.37 5.49
C VAL A 14 5.56 15.38 4.47
N ALA A 15 4.29 15.25 4.13
CA ALA A 15 3.62 16.21 3.27
C ALA A 15 3.38 17.52 4.03
N ARG A 16 4.05 18.60 3.60
CA ARG A 16 3.74 19.99 4.01
C ARG A 16 2.36 20.39 3.43
N SER A 17 1.75 21.45 4.00
CA SER A 17 0.61 22.14 3.36
C SER A 17 1.04 22.69 2.00
N MET A 18 0.76 21.91 0.96
CA MET A 18 1.28 22.15 -0.38
C MET A 18 0.13 22.56 -1.30
N ALA A 19 0.40 23.43 -2.27
CA ALA A 19 -0.51 23.65 -3.40
C ALA A 19 -0.75 22.33 -4.15
N ASN A 20 -1.84 22.23 -4.92
CA ASN A 20 -2.19 20.98 -5.62
C ASN A 20 -1.04 20.43 -6.50
N ASP A 21 -0.23 21.33 -7.09
CA ASP A 21 0.92 20.94 -7.92
C ASP A 21 2.09 20.38 -7.10
N GLU A 22 2.38 20.95 -5.93
CA GLU A 22 3.44 20.44 -5.04
C GLU A 22 3.07 19.07 -4.45
N ARG A 23 1.79 18.88 -4.18
CA ARG A 23 1.23 17.64 -3.70
C ARG A 23 1.27 16.53 -4.75
N ARG A 24 0.96 16.89 -6.01
CA ARG A 24 1.15 16.00 -7.15
C ARG A 24 2.63 15.64 -7.28
N ALA A 25 3.53 16.59 -7.16
CA ALA A 25 4.98 16.36 -7.17
C ALA A 25 5.46 15.46 -6.02
N LEU A 26 4.85 15.51 -4.84
CA LEU A 26 5.19 14.64 -3.70
C LEU A 26 4.69 13.21 -3.91
N LEU A 27 3.46 13.05 -4.37
CA LEU A 27 2.92 11.76 -4.80
C LEU A 27 3.78 11.21 -5.94
N ASP A 28 4.13 12.07 -6.91
CA ASP A 28 5.03 11.74 -8.01
C ASP A 28 6.40 11.29 -7.54
N ALA A 29 7.00 11.95 -6.54
CA ALA A 29 8.28 11.53 -5.97
C ALA A 29 8.17 10.20 -5.22
N THR A 30 7.09 9.98 -4.46
CA THR A 30 6.84 8.73 -3.74
C THR A 30 6.58 7.59 -4.72
N PHE A 31 5.75 7.82 -5.72
CA PHE A 31 5.48 6.85 -6.80
C PHE A 31 6.67 6.69 -7.73
N GLY A 32 7.50 7.73 -7.95
CA GLY A 32 8.76 7.64 -8.67
C GLY A 32 9.65 6.55 -8.07
N VAL A 33 9.86 6.55 -6.76
CA VAL A 33 10.67 5.52 -6.06
C VAL A 33 10.07 4.12 -6.19
N VAL A 34 8.74 4.00 -6.16
CA VAL A 34 8.04 2.71 -6.33
C VAL A 34 8.13 2.25 -7.79
N CYS A 35 7.85 3.15 -8.72
CA CYS A 35 7.73 2.86 -10.15
C CYS A 35 9.08 2.73 -10.87
N GLU A 36 10.14 3.43 -10.44
CA GLU A 36 11.49 3.24 -10.99
C GLU A 36 11.99 1.79 -10.89
N SER A 37 11.62 1.11 -9.81
CA SER A 37 12.01 -0.29 -9.59
C SER A 37 11.14 -1.30 -10.33
N ALA A 38 9.95 -0.91 -10.79
CA ALA A 38 8.94 -1.81 -11.38
C ALA A 38 8.57 -1.44 -12.83
N ARG A 39 9.25 -0.47 -13.46
CA ARG A 39 8.96 0.01 -14.83
C ARG A 39 7.46 0.30 -15.04
N CYS A 40 6.91 1.16 -14.20
CA CYS A 40 5.50 1.53 -14.30
C CYS A 40 5.18 2.29 -15.60
N SER A 41 4.09 1.91 -16.25
CA SER A 41 3.39 2.77 -17.21
C SER A 41 2.58 3.85 -16.48
N ASP A 42 2.07 4.84 -17.22
CA ASP A 42 1.22 5.90 -16.65
C ASP A 42 -0.09 5.29 -16.11
N GLU A 43 -0.66 4.30 -16.80
CA GLU A 43 -1.87 3.59 -16.39
C GLU A 43 -1.66 2.86 -15.06
N ARG A 44 -0.53 2.12 -14.93
CA ARG A 44 -0.18 1.46 -13.67
C ARG A 44 -0.03 2.44 -12.52
N ARG A 45 0.49 3.62 -12.79
CA ARG A 45 0.64 4.68 -11.80
C ARG A 45 -0.72 5.17 -11.29
N GLU A 46 -1.65 5.48 -12.19
CA GLU A 46 -3.02 5.88 -11.83
C GLU A 46 -3.71 4.77 -11.02
N THR A 47 -3.59 3.53 -11.46
CA THR A 47 -4.10 2.37 -10.72
C THR A 47 -3.53 2.28 -9.31
N LEU A 48 -2.22 2.47 -9.14
CA LEU A 48 -1.58 2.44 -7.83
C LEU A 48 -2.10 3.55 -6.90
N GLU A 49 -2.33 4.76 -7.42
CA GLU A 49 -2.92 5.86 -6.65
C GLU A 49 -4.31 5.50 -6.12
N GLU A 50 -5.16 4.94 -6.97
CA GLU A 50 -6.50 4.52 -6.59
C GLU A 50 -6.50 3.36 -5.59
N VAL A 51 -5.64 2.35 -5.81
CA VAL A 51 -5.51 1.20 -4.89
C VAL A 51 -4.94 1.63 -3.55
N ILE A 52 -3.94 2.54 -3.52
CA ILE A 52 -3.40 3.07 -2.27
C ILE A 52 -4.47 3.87 -1.52
N GLN A 53 -5.27 4.68 -2.23
CA GLN A 53 -6.38 5.39 -1.61
C GLN A 53 -7.39 4.41 -1.00
N LEU A 54 -7.79 3.37 -1.72
CA LEU A 54 -8.67 2.31 -1.20
C LEU A 54 -8.05 1.60 0.03
N ALA A 55 -6.75 1.30 -0.03
CA ALA A 55 -6.03 0.68 1.08
C ALA A 55 -5.98 1.57 2.33
N VAL A 56 -5.80 2.88 2.15
CA VAL A 56 -5.83 3.88 3.23
C VAL A 56 -7.22 3.97 3.86
N GLU A 57 -8.28 3.98 3.04
CA GLU A 57 -9.66 3.96 3.53
C GLU A 57 -9.92 2.70 4.37
N LEU A 58 -9.53 1.52 3.86
CA LEU A 58 -9.66 0.24 4.59
C LEU A 58 -8.89 0.23 5.91
N ALA A 59 -7.65 0.72 5.91
CA ALA A 59 -6.81 0.76 7.10
C ALA A 59 -7.40 1.67 8.19
N ARG A 60 -8.04 2.78 7.80
CA ARG A 60 -8.67 3.74 8.70
C ARG A 60 -10.00 3.25 9.22
N GLU A 61 -10.89 2.92 8.31
CA GLU A 61 -12.29 2.63 8.63
C GLU A 61 -12.46 1.24 9.23
N GLY A 62 -11.72 0.26 8.72
CA GLY A 62 -11.99 -1.14 8.99
C GLY A 62 -13.37 -1.55 8.48
N ARG A 63 -13.94 -2.60 9.03
CA ARG A 63 -15.34 -3.01 8.82
C ARG A 63 -15.93 -3.58 10.10
N GLU A 64 -17.19 -3.25 10.36
CA GLU A 64 -17.92 -3.72 11.54
C GLU A 64 -17.17 -3.50 12.87
N GLY A 65 -16.45 -2.37 12.97
CA GLY A 65 -15.65 -2.04 14.17
C GLY A 65 -14.35 -2.85 14.30
N ARG A 66 -13.96 -3.63 13.29
CA ARG A 66 -12.74 -4.44 13.28
C ARG A 66 -11.73 -3.88 12.29
N LYS A 67 -10.46 -3.91 12.67
CA LYS A 67 -9.36 -3.61 11.75
C LYS A 67 -9.19 -4.75 10.76
N ILE A 68 -9.10 -4.39 9.47
CA ILE A 68 -8.97 -5.33 8.37
C ILE A 68 -7.53 -5.34 7.89
N GLY A 69 -7.05 -6.54 7.56
CA GLY A 69 -5.80 -6.69 6.86
C GLY A 69 -6.07 -7.37 5.53
N THR A 70 -5.58 -6.80 4.42
CA THR A 70 -5.72 -7.35 3.08
C THR A 70 -4.47 -7.12 2.25
N LEU A 71 -4.43 -7.69 1.06
CA LEU A 71 -3.32 -7.58 0.11
C LEU A 71 -3.89 -7.28 -1.28
N PHE A 72 -3.38 -6.23 -1.90
CA PHE A 72 -3.60 -5.94 -3.31
C PHE A 72 -2.31 -6.20 -4.09
N VAL A 73 -2.42 -6.81 -5.26
CA VAL A 73 -1.29 -7.08 -6.17
C VAL A 73 -1.66 -6.48 -7.53
N VAL A 74 -0.85 -5.55 -8.02
CA VAL A 74 -1.11 -4.74 -9.22
C VAL A 74 -0.08 -5.06 -10.30
N GLY A 75 -0.58 -5.45 -11.48
CA GLY A 75 0.20 -5.73 -12.67
C GLY A 75 0.75 -7.16 -12.74
N ASP A 76 1.38 -7.47 -13.87
CA ASP A 76 1.96 -8.79 -14.19
C ASP A 76 1.04 -9.97 -13.87
N VAL A 77 -0.24 -9.83 -14.26
CA VAL A 77 -1.35 -10.71 -13.87
C VAL A 77 -1.05 -12.17 -14.11
N ASP A 78 -0.52 -12.53 -15.27
CA ASP A 78 -0.30 -13.93 -15.64
C ASP A 78 0.67 -14.61 -14.67
N ASN A 79 1.83 -13.98 -14.40
CA ASN A 79 2.81 -14.52 -13.47
C ASN A 79 2.28 -14.53 -12.01
N VAL A 80 1.46 -13.54 -11.64
CA VAL A 80 0.81 -13.51 -10.31
C VAL A 80 -0.18 -14.66 -10.17
N LEU A 81 -0.98 -14.93 -11.20
CA LEU A 81 -1.94 -16.04 -11.18
C LEU A 81 -1.25 -17.41 -11.14
N GLU A 82 -0.11 -17.57 -11.82
CA GLU A 82 0.70 -18.79 -11.78
C GLU A 82 1.33 -19.04 -10.40
N GLN A 83 1.71 -17.99 -9.68
CA GLN A 83 2.34 -18.06 -8.35
C GLN A 83 1.35 -17.86 -7.20
N SER A 84 0.07 -18.06 -7.48
CA SER A 84 -0.99 -18.01 -6.50
C SER A 84 -2.09 -19.01 -6.85
N ARG A 85 -2.89 -19.34 -5.85
CA ARG A 85 -4.04 -20.25 -6.03
C ARG A 85 -5.28 -19.69 -5.37
N SER A 86 -6.45 -20.11 -5.82
CA SER A 86 -7.70 -19.73 -5.14
C SER A 86 -7.72 -20.31 -3.73
N LEU A 87 -7.92 -19.45 -2.75
CA LEU A 87 -8.12 -19.83 -1.35
C LEU A 87 -9.61 -20.06 -1.06
N LEU A 88 -10.45 -19.25 -1.69
CA LEU A 88 -11.92 -19.33 -1.60
C LEU A 88 -12.50 -19.29 -3.02
N LEU A 89 -13.83 -19.42 -3.10
CA LEU A 89 -14.55 -19.06 -4.32
C LEU A 89 -14.33 -17.59 -4.59
N ASP A 90 -13.92 -17.27 -5.81
CA ASP A 90 -13.65 -15.89 -6.21
C ASP A 90 -14.97 -15.12 -6.39
N PRO A 91 -15.24 -14.12 -5.54
CA PRO A 91 -16.49 -13.37 -5.61
C PRO A 91 -16.58 -12.45 -6.84
N LEU A 92 -15.45 -12.22 -7.54
CA LEU A 92 -15.40 -11.38 -8.74
C LEU A 92 -15.55 -12.18 -10.03
N TYR A 93 -15.51 -13.52 -9.94
CA TYR A 93 -15.57 -14.38 -11.12
C TYR A 93 -16.88 -14.24 -11.89
N GLY A 94 -16.76 -14.07 -13.20
CA GLY A 94 -17.90 -13.99 -14.11
C GLY A 94 -18.58 -12.64 -14.21
N HIS A 95 -18.10 -11.63 -13.48
CA HIS A 95 -18.55 -10.26 -13.68
C HIS A 95 -17.87 -9.61 -14.90
N PRO A 96 -18.57 -8.71 -15.62
CA PRO A 96 -17.99 -7.97 -16.74
C PRO A 96 -16.83 -7.05 -16.26
N SER A 97 -15.77 -6.95 -17.05
CA SER A 97 -14.59 -6.16 -16.69
C SER A 97 -14.87 -4.65 -16.51
N ASP A 98 -15.86 -4.13 -17.22
CA ASP A 98 -16.27 -2.72 -17.13
C ASP A 98 -16.86 -2.34 -15.78
N VAL A 99 -17.39 -3.30 -15.01
CA VAL A 99 -17.88 -3.05 -13.63
C VAL A 99 -16.81 -3.31 -12.58
N LEU A 100 -15.67 -3.91 -12.93
CA LEU A 100 -14.61 -4.33 -12.02
C LEU A 100 -13.44 -3.32 -11.92
N HIS A 101 -13.63 -2.07 -12.33
CA HIS A 101 -12.59 -1.05 -12.27
C HIS A 101 -12.52 -0.37 -10.90
N VAL A 102 -11.30 -0.25 -10.32
CA VAL A 102 -11.05 0.28 -8.96
C VAL A 102 -11.53 1.73 -8.77
N GLY A 103 -11.57 2.53 -9.84
CA GLY A 103 -12.09 3.90 -9.82
C GLY A 103 -13.61 4.01 -9.68
N ARG A 104 -14.36 2.90 -9.72
CA ARG A 104 -15.82 2.95 -9.56
C ARG A 104 -16.21 2.99 -8.09
N PRO A 105 -16.91 4.01 -7.63
CA PRO A 105 -17.25 4.15 -6.20
C PRO A 105 -18.05 2.97 -5.64
N GLU A 106 -18.99 2.43 -6.43
CA GLU A 106 -19.85 1.33 -6.03
C GLU A 106 -19.05 0.04 -5.83
N LEU A 107 -18.07 -0.20 -6.72
CA LEU A 107 -17.18 -1.35 -6.60
C LEU A 107 -16.25 -1.19 -5.39
N ARG A 108 -15.75 0.02 -5.12
CA ARG A 108 -14.85 0.26 -3.96
C ARG A 108 -15.52 -0.17 -2.66
N GLU A 109 -16.79 0.19 -2.44
CA GLU A 109 -17.52 -0.26 -1.24
C GLU A 109 -17.67 -1.79 -1.21
N THR A 110 -17.94 -2.42 -2.35
CA THR A 110 -18.03 -3.88 -2.45
C THR A 110 -16.67 -4.54 -2.13
N ILE A 111 -15.56 -4.00 -2.65
CA ILE A 111 -14.21 -4.51 -2.35
C ILE A 111 -13.87 -4.36 -0.87
N LYS A 112 -14.29 -3.27 -0.22
CA LYS A 112 -14.12 -3.09 1.22
C LYS A 112 -14.84 -4.19 2.02
N GLU A 113 -16.02 -4.64 1.58
CA GLU A 113 -16.70 -5.78 2.21
C GLU A 113 -15.95 -7.09 1.95
N PHE A 114 -15.51 -7.33 0.72
CA PHE A 114 -14.75 -8.54 0.38
C PHE A 114 -13.36 -8.58 1.01
N ALA A 115 -12.79 -7.45 1.41
CA ALA A 115 -11.52 -7.39 2.13
C ALA A 115 -11.55 -8.05 3.52
N GLN A 116 -12.73 -8.40 4.03
CA GLN A 116 -12.89 -9.23 5.24
C GLN A 116 -12.57 -10.70 4.98
N LEU A 117 -12.62 -11.14 3.72
CA LEU A 117 -12.23 -12.49 3.31
C LEU A 117 -10.70 -12.61 3.30
N ASP A 118 -10.21 -13.82 3.56
CA ASP A 118 -8.79 -14.10 3.38
C ASP A 118 -8.39 -14.14 1.91
N GLY A 119 -7.14 -13.80 1.65
CA GLY A 119 -6.55 -13.82 0.32
C GLY A 119 -6.26 -12.43 -0.24
N ALA A 120 -5.62 -12.44 -1.40
CA ALA A 120 -5.22 -11.25 -2.12
C ALA A 120 -6.23 -10.90 -3.21
N PHE A 121 -6.32 -9.60 -3.52
CA PHE A 121 -6.91 -9.07 -4.73
C PHE A 121 -5.83 -8.91 -5.78
N VAL A 122 -6.11 -9.28 -7.02
CA VAL A 122 -5.23 -9.12 -8.17
C VAL A 122 -5.88 -8.15 -9.16
N LEU A 123 -5.12 -7.12 -9.56
CA LEU A 123 -5.54 -6.12 -10.54
C LEU A 123 -4.57 -6.10 -11.70
N ASP A 124 -5.08 -5.77 -12.89
CA ASP A 124 -4.25 -5.43 -14.03
C ASP A 124 -3.68 -3.99 -13.93
N ASP A 125 -2.88 -3.62 -14.91
CA ASP A 125 -2.26 -2.29 -14.97
C ASP A 125 -3.26 -1.16 -15.21
N ASN A 126 -4.45 -1.48 -15.73
CA ASN A 126 -5.51 -0.53 -16.01
C ASN A 126 -6.51 -0.38 -14.84
N GLY A 127 -6.25 -1.01 -13.70
CA GLY A 127 -7.11 -0.91 -12.52
C GLY A 127 -8.33 -1.82 -12.51
N THR A 128 -8.37 -2.82 -13.39
CA THR A 128 -9.44 -3.83 -13.40
C THR A 128 -9.10 -4.94 -12.41
N PHE A 129 -9.99 -5.27 -11.50
CA PHE A 129 -9.87 -6.45 -10.66
C PHE A 129 -10.04 -7.72 -11.50
N VAL A 130 -9.03 -8.58 -11.46
CA VAL A 130 -9.00 -9.85 -12.21
C VAL A 130 -9.41 -11.03 -11.34
N SER A 131 -9.03 -11.01 -10.06
CA SER A 131 -9.35 -12.10 -9.12
C SER A 131 -9.29 -11.60 -7.68
N ALA A 132 -10.05 -12.26 -6.80
CA ALA A 132 -10.02 -12.06 -5.37
C ALA A 132 -9.90 -13.38 -4.61
N GLY A 133 -9.57 -13.32 -3.30
CA GLY A 133 -9.45 -14.51 -2.47
C GLY A 133 -8.31 -15.43 -2.89
N ARG A 134 -7.18 -14.88 -3.33
CA ARG A 134 -6.02 -15.66 -3.77
C ARG A 134 -4.99 -15.84 -2.66
N PHE A 135 -4.57 -17.08 -2.47
CA PHE A 135 -3.41 -17.40 -1.64
C PHE A 135 -2.16 -17.24 -2.49
N VAL A 136 -1.31 -16.31 -2.09
CA VAL A 136 -0.01 -16.06 -2.72
C VAL A 136 1.02 -16.98 -2.10
N ASP A 137 1.77 -17.69 -2.94
CA ASP A 137 2.82 -18.58 -2.49
C ASP A 137 4.02 -17.77 -1.95
N VAL A 138 4.51 -18.18 -0.78
CA VAL A 138 5.62 -17.52 -0.10
C VAL A 138 6.83 -18.45 -0.13
N ASP A 139 7.93 -17.98 -0.70
CA ASP A 139 9.21 -18.65 -0.55
C ASP A 139 9.75 -18.41 0.87
N VAL A 140 9.48 -19.36 1.77
CA VAL A 140 9.89 -19.29 3.17
C VAL A 140 11.41 -19.41 3.38
N ASN A 141 12.14 -19.84 2.36
CA ASN A 141 13.59 -19.99 2.42
C ASN A 141 14.34 -18.73 1.98
N ALA A 142 13.64 -17.72 1.45
CA ALA A 142 14.25 -16.47 1.08
C ALA A 142 14.40 -15.56 2.30
N PRO A 143 15.62 -15.32 2.79
CA PRO A 143 15.86 -14.48 3.97
C PRO A 143 15.37 -13.04 3.80
N GLU A 144 15.24 -12.60 2.57
CA GLU A 144 14.74 -11.27 2.20
C GLU A 144 13.24 -11.10 2.47
N ASN A 145 12.49 -12.19 2.60
CA ASN A 145 11.07 -12.16 2.95
C ASN A 145 10.82 -12.09 4.46
N PHE A 146 11.89 -12.11 5.25
CA PHE A 146 11.78 -12.04 6.70
C PHE A 146 11.86 -10.60 7.18
N PHE A 147 10.71 -10.04 7.45
CA PHE A 147 10.56 -8.72 8.09
C PHE A 147 10.20 -8.93 9.55
N PRO A 148 11.14 -8.75 10.51
CA PRO A 148 10.85 -8.93 11.92
C PRO A 148 9.65 -8.08 12.36
N GLY A 149 8.69 -8.71 13.03
CA GLY A 149 7.47 -8.03 13.50
C GLY A 149 6.37 -7.87 12.45
N LEU A 150 6.59 -8.27 11.19
CA LEU A 150 5.57 -8.28 10.16
C LEU A 150 5.02 -9.69 9.92
N GLY A 151 3.71 -9.81 9.79
CA GLY A 151 3.03 -11.10 9.59
C GLY A 151 3.14 -11.65 8.16
N THR A 152 2.54 -12.84 7.96
CA THR A 152 2.57 -13.62 6.71
C THR A 152 2.11 -12.83 5.48
N ARG A 153 1.17 -11.89 5.62
CA ARG A 153 0.70 -11.05 4.52
C ARG A 153 1.79 -10.16 3.94
N HIS A 154 2.68 -9.64 4.79
CA HIS A 154 3.83 -8.84 4.33
C HIS A 154 4.89 -9.72 3.67
N ALA A 155 5.10 -10.94 4.18
CA ALA A 155 5.96 -11.91 3.53
C ALA A 155 5.42 -12.29 2.13
N ALA A 156 4.10 -12.49 2.00
CA ALA A 156 3.45 -12.74 0.72
C ALA A 156 3.61 -11.55 -0.24
N ALA A 157 3.41 -10.31 0.25
CA ALA A 157 3.60 -9.10 -0.55
C ALA A 157 5.04 -8.96 -1.07
N ALA A 158 6.03 -9.18 -0.19
CA ALA A 158 7.44 -9.14 -0.59
C ALA A 158 7.77 -10.26 -1.57
N SER A 159 7.30 -11.49 -1.32
CA SER A 159 7.56 -12.65 -2.18
C SER A 159 7.04 -12.44 -3.59
N ILE A 160 5.76 -12.13 -3.74
CA ILE A 160 5.15 -11.97 -5.07
C ILE A 160 5.76 -10.79 -5.84
N SER A 161 6.03 -9.66 -5.18
CA SER A 161 6.68 -8.52 -5.84
C SER A 161 8.15 -8.75 -6.18
N ARG A 162 8.80 -9.78 -5.62
CA ARG A 162 10.17 -10.20 -5.95
C ARG A 162 10.21 -11.11 -7.16
N THR A 163 9.26 -12.02 -7.26
CA THR A 163 9.23 -13.09 -8.27
C THR A 163 8.47 -12.71 -9.51
N THR A 164 7.73 -11.60 -9.47
CA THR A 164 6.96 -11.05 -10.59
C THR A 164 7.29 -9.57 -10.81
N GLY A 165 6.75 -9.01 -11.89
CA GLY A 165 6.79 -7.56 -12.16
C GLY A 165 5.69 -6.78 -11.43
N ALA A 166 4.94 -7.42 -10.53
CA ALA A 166 3.83 -6.78 -9.82
C ALA A 166 4.31 -5.91 -8.65
N ILE A 167 3.48 -4.93 -8.28
CA ILE A 167 3.60 -4.13 -7.07
C ILE A 167 2.55 -4.60 -6.09
N SER A 168 2.93 -4.80 -4.83
CA SER A 168 2.05 -5.30 -3.79
C SER A 168 1.80 -4.24 -2.72
N ILE A 169 0.54 -4.10 -2.32
CA ILE A 169 0.09 -3.15 -1.30
C ILE A 169 -0.59 -3.92 -0.18
N ALA A 170 0.09 -4.01 0.96
CA ALA A 170 -0.39 -4.73 2.13
C ALA A 170 -1.03 -3.77 3.13
N VAL A 171 -2.28 -4.04 3.50
CA VAL A 171 -2.98 -3.37 4.59
C VAL A 171 -2.79 -4.20 5.86
N SER A 172 -2.23 -3.59 6.89
CA SER A 172 -2.02 -4.22 8.19
C SER A 172 -3.20 -3.99 9.13
N GLN A 173 -3.46 -4.95 10.01
CA GLN A 173 -4.40 -4.75 11.13
C GLN A 173 -3.94 -3.68 12.12
N SER A 174 -2.67 -3.25 12.07
CA SER A 174 -2.17 -2.08 12.81
C SER A 174 -2.46 -0.74 12.09
N SER A 175 -3.30 -0.74 11.08
CA SER A 175 -3.68 0.45 10.30
C SER A 175 -2.52 1.09 9.51
N VAL A 176 -1.49 0.33 9.16
CA VAL A 176 -0.40 0.81 8.29
C VAL A 176 -0.53 0.16 6.93
N VAL A 177 -0.39 0.96 5.87
CA VAL A 177 -0.34 0.49 4.48
C VAL A 177 1.13 0.44 4.04
N ARG A 178 1.55 -0.69 3.48
CA ARG A 178 2.92 -0.92 3.02
C ARG A 178 2.97 -1.30 1.56
N VAL A 179 3.85 -0.66 0.82
CA VAL A 179 4.05 -0.90 -0.61
C VAL A 179 5.35 -1.64 -0.83
N PHE A 180 5.29 -2.76 -1.54
CA PHE A 180 6.43 -3.58 -1.91
C PHE A 180 6.60 -3.60 -3.43
N ALA A 181 7.84 -3.47 -3.89
CA ALA A 181 8.22 -3.67 -5.27
C ALA A 181 9.62 -4.29 -5.35
N ALA A 182 9.81 -5.24 -6.27
CA ALA A 182 11.05 -6.01 -6.42
C ALA A 182 11.51 -6.65 -5.09
N GLY A 183 10.59 -7.18 -4.30
CA GLY A 183 10.83 -7.83 -3.01
C GLY A 183 11.19 -6.88 -1.85
N LYS A 184 11.17 -5.57 -2.05
CA LYS A 184 11.60 -4.59 -1.06
C LYS A 184 10.44 -3.71 -0.61
N LEU A 185 10.42 -3.38 0.67
CA LEU A 185 9.53 -2.34 1.20
C LEU A 185 9.96 -0.99 0.61
N ARG A 186 9.06 -0.33 -0.11
CA ARG A 186 9.28 0.94 -0.79
C ARG A 186 8.66 2.12 -0.10
N ALA A 187 7.48 1.91 0.52
CA ALA A 187 6.78 2.95 1.25
C ALA A 187 5.98 2.38 2.41
N GLU A 188 5.89 3.15 3.48
CA GLU A 188 4.93 2.96 4.57
C GLU A 188 4.04 4.19 4.64
N ILE A 189 2.73 3.97 4.64
CA ILE A 189 1.73 5.03 4.69
C ILE A 189 0.94 4.85 5.98
N ILE A 190 0.97 5.88 6.81
CA ILE A 190 0.16 5.98 8.02
C ILE A 190 -1.08 6.78 7.64
N PRO A 191 -2.29 6.17 7.65
CA PRO A 191 -3.51 6.78 7.12
C PRO A 191 -3.84 8.15 7.71
N GLU A 192 -3.64 8.32 9.01
CA GLU A 192 -3.90 9.58 9.70
C GLU A 192 -3.05 10.71 9.15
N LEU A 193 -1.75 10.48 8.93
CA LEU A 193 -0.85 11.47 8.35
C LEU A 193 -1.17 11.76 6.88
N PHE A 194 -1.53 10.72 6.12
CA PHE A 194 -1.92 10.85 4.72
C PHE A 194 -3.19 11.71 4.56
N LEU A 195 -4.19 11.53 5.41
CA LEU A 195 -5.42 12.29 5.37
C LEU A 195 -5.22 13.74 5.83
N LEU A 196 -4.46 13.96 6.91
CA LEU A 196 -4.11 15.29 7.38
C LEU A 196 -3.43 16.11 6.27
N SER A 197 -2.55 15.47 5.48
CA SER A 197 -1.95 16.11 4.31
C SER A 197 -2.98 16.44 3.22
N LYS A 198 -4.05 15.64 3.09
CA LYS A 198 -5.13 15.82 2.14
C LYS A 198 -6.09 16.95 2.51
N GLU A 199 -6.45 17.06 3.75
CA GLU A 199 -7.54 17.91 4.23
C GLU A 199 -7.10 19.29 4.69
N ARG A 200 -5.80 19.62 4.64
CA ARG A 200 -5.23 20.90 5.14
C ARG A 200 -5.71 21.24 6.56
N LEU A 201 -5.78 20.24 7.44
CA LEU A 201 -6.27 20.41 8.80
C LEU A 201 -5.32 21.23 9.69
N PHE A 202 -4.10 21.50 9.22
CA PHE A 202 -3.11 22.30 9.94
C PHE A 202 -2.69 23.53 9.13
N THR A 203 -2.97 24.68 9.67
CA THR A 203 -2.37 25.95 9.31
C THR A 203 -1.97 26.63 10.63
N PRO A 204 -0.69 26.89 10.89
CA PRO A 204 0.50 26.65 10.08
C PRO A 204 0.91 25.18 10.02
N THR A 205 1.82 24.84 9.10
CA THR A 205 2.33 23.49 8.90
C THR A 205 2.96 22.94 10.17
N PRO A 206 2.53 21.79 10.72
CA PRO A 206 3.12 21.26 11.94
C PRO A 206 4.56 20.82 11.72
N GLU A 207 5.41 21.09 12.69
CA GLU A 207 6.72 20.48 12.81
C GLU A 207 6.56 19.06 13.37
N ILE A 208 7.07 18.05 12.67
CA ILE A 208 7.03 16.67 13.14
C ILE A 208 8.31 16.37 13.89
N ARG A 209 8.17 15.99 15.16
CA ARG A 209 9.27 15.55 16.03
C ARG A 209 9.07 14.10 16.41
N GLU A 210 10.09 13.30 16.14
CA GLU A 210 10.14 11.91 16.57
C GLU A 210 10.82 11.83 17.94
N LEU A 211 10.20 11.15 18.88
CA LEU A 211 10.75 10.79 20.18
C LEU A 211 10.91 9.26 20.24
N PRO A 212 12.00 8.71 19.66
CA PRO A 212 12.18 7.26 19.52
C PRO A 212 12.21 6.53 20.87
N GLU A 213 12.74 7.18 21.91
CA GLU A 213 12.84 6.62 23.27
C GLU A 213 11.46 6.48 23.92
N ALA A 214 10.50 7.31 23.53
CA ALA A 214 9.12 7.26 24.01
C ALA A 214 8.18 6.52 23.05
N GLY A 215 8.66 6.14 21.86
CA GLY A 215 7.84 5.53 20.80
C GLY A 215 6.73 6.45 20.29
N VAL A 216 6.94 7.78 20.34
CA VAL A 216 5.92 8.77 20.00
C VAL A 216 6.41 9.68 18.88
N THR A 217 5.54 9.94 17.92
CA THR A 217 5.70 10.99 16.91
C THR A 217 4.75 12.15 17.25
N LEU A 218 5.31 13.35 17.45
CA LEU A 218 4.56 14.56 17.78
C LEU A 218 4.41 15.44 16.55
N ALA A 219 3.20 15.93 16.29
CA ALA A 219 2.97 17.04 15.39
C ALA A 219 2.80 18.31 16.25
N VAL A 220 3.76 19.22 16.16
CA VAL A 220 3.75 20.47 16.94
C VAL A 220 3.36 21.61 16.01
N ALA A 221 2.48 22.52 16.45
CA ALA A 221 2.16 23.71 15.67
C ALA A 221 3.45 24.49 15.38
N GLY A 222 3.70 24.80 14.11
CA GLY A 222 4.83 25.65 13.73
C GLY A 222 4.61 27.06 14.27
N ASP A 223 5.66 27.71 14.80
CA ASP A 223 5.61 29.12 15.15
C ASP A 223 5.35 29.93 13.88
N GLU A 224 4.31 30.76 13.85
CA GLU A 224 4.18 31.79 12.83
C GLU A 224 5.42 32.70 12.94
N ALA A 225 6.17 32.75 11.85
CA ALA A 225 7.20 33.77 11.75
C ALA A 225 6.50 35.15 11.77
N ALA A 226 6.73 35.89 12.87
CA ALA A 226 6.28 37.25 13.05
C ALA A 226 6.89 38.22 12.02
#